data_6af0c4a021df49c07a1c50a38a86b504
#
_entry.id   6af0c4a021df49c07a1c50a38a86b504
#
_cell.length_a   1.000
_cell.length_b   1.000
_cell.length_c   1.000
_cell.angle_alpha   90.00
_cell.angle_beta   90.00
_cell.angle_gamma   90.00
#
_symmetry.space_group_name_H-M   'P 1'
#
loop_
_entity.id
_entity.type
_entity.pdbx_description
1 polymer ?
#
loop_
_entity_poly.entity_id
_entity_poly.type
_entity_poly.pdbx_seq_one_letter_code
_entity_poly.pdbx_strand_id
1 'polypeptide(L)'
;RVLNLEDIPSPYLSGRLDEFLDGRLMPVIQTNRGCPFSCTFCTEGQNFWNKVKRKKPELVAKEIRYISEIMTNIVNDNVRSDLLIADSNFGMFKDDIEVCKIIANEQEKFGYPTYINVATGKNRKERVLEAAKLVNGAMKLAGSVQSLDEDVLKNIKRNNISGEQIIDLALDASKIGANTYSEVILALPGDSLEKHFDTLKQLVEASFNTISTYQLMILPGTELGLDSTKRKYNMVSKYRVQPRCFGIFDIFGESSAIAEIEEICVANNTLSYKDYLNCRKMNFIVNLFYNDGIFSELRKLLAILNISCWD
;
A
#
# COMPACT_ATOMS: atom_id res chain seq x y z
N ARG A 1 16.59 15.77 14.78
CA ARG A 1 16.41 14.88 13.61
C ARG A 1 17.63 14.00 13.48
N VAL A 2 17.46 12.65 13.46
CA VAL A 2 18.56 11.73 13.16
C VAL A 2 19.10 12.07 11.77
N LEU A 3 20.37 12.39 11.67
CA LEU A 3 20.99 12.81 10.40
C LEU A 3 21.34 11.60 9.54
N ASN A 4 21.73 10.51 10.19
CA ASN A 4 22.15 9.28 9.53
C ASN A 4 21.33 8.09 10.08
N LEU A 5 20.74 7.25 9.22
CA LEU A 5 19.98 6.08 9.68
C LEU A 5 20.86 5.01 10.32
N GLU A 6 22.16 5.04 10.04
CA GLU A 6 23.15 4.13 10.61
C GLU A 6 23.48 4.42 12.09
N ASP A 7 23.16 5.64 12.56
CA ASP A 7 23.29 6.00 13.98
C ASP A 7 22.23 5.31 14.86
N ILE A 8 21.22 4.67 14.22
CA ILE A 8 20.18 3.91 14.90
C ILE A 8 20.62 2.44 14.95
N PRO A 9 20.89 1.88 16.13
CA PRO A 9 21.25 0.47 16.26
C PRO A 9 20.15 -0.45 15.68
N SER A 10 20.56 -1.47 14.94
CA SER A 10 19.61 -2.47 14.45
C SER A 10 19.08 -3.32 15.60
N PRO A 11 17.74 -3.38 15.78
CA PRO A 11 17.15 -4.22 16.82
C PRO A 11 17.32 -5.71 16.53
N TYR A 12 17.44 -6.10 15.25
CA TYR A 12 17.74 -7.46 14.84
C TYR A 12 19.18 -7.86 15.22
N LEU A 13 20.16 -7.11 14.73
CA LEU A 13 21.58 -7.43 14.93
C LEU A 13 22.04 -7.30 16.41
N SER A 14 21.25 -6.63 17.23
CA SER A 14 21.47 -6.55 18.68
C SER A 14 20.76 -7.66 19.48
N GLY A 15 20.04 -8.58 18.81
CA GLY A 15 19.30 -9.66 19.43
C GLY A 15 18.02 -9.24 20.18
N ARG A 16 17.63 -7.96 20.12
CA ARG A 16 16.46 -7.45 20.86
C ARG A 16 15.12 -7.95 20.34
N LEU A 17 15.08 -8.46 19.10
CA LEU A 17 13.87 -9.00 18.49
C LEU A 17 13.86 -10.52 18.40
N ASP A 18 14.84 -11.22 18.97
CA ASP A 18 14.96 -12.68 18.84
C ASP A 18 13.73 -13.42 19.39
N GLU A 19 13.18 -12.97 20.52
CA GLU A 19 11.96 -13.55 21.11
C GLU A 19 10.71 -13.40 20.22
N PHE A 20 10.73 -12.44 19.29
CA PHE A 20 9.63 -12.17 18.34
C PHE A 20 9.82 -12.86 16.97
N LEU A 21 11.01 -13.41 16.71
CA LEU A 21 11.30 -14.19 15.50
C LEU A 21 10.95 -15.66 15.72
N ASP A 22 9.73 -15.91 16.18
CA ASP A 22 9.21 -17.24 16.55
C ASP A 22 8.37 -17.88 15.42
N GLY A 23 8.35 -17.29 14.24
CA GLY A 23 7.59 -17.75 13.07
C GLY A 23 6.12 -17.31 13.06
N ARG A 24 5.58 -16.71 14.11
CA ARG A 24 4.20 -16.21 14.17
C ARG A 24 4.08 -14.77 13.73
N LEU A 25 5.09 -13.96 13.97
CA LEU A 25 5.12 -12.55 13.60
C LEU A 25 5.87 -12.34 12.28
N MET A 26 5.40 -11.40 11.49
CA MET A 26 6.05 -10.98 10.25
C MET A 26 7.20 -10.03 10.57
N PRO A 27 8.45 -10.36 10.20
CA PRO A 27 9.56 -9.44 10.36
C PRO A 27 9.36 -8.16 9.52
N VAL A 28 9.83 -7.04 10.06
CA VAL A 28 9.69 -5.71 9.44
C VAL A 28 11.06 -5.06 9.31
N ILE A 29 11.45 -4.70 8.10
CA ILE A 29 12.65 -3.90 7.84
C ILE A 29 12.28 -2.57 7.21
N GLN A 30 13.16 -1.58 7.35
CA GLN A 30 13.07 -0.31 6.65
C GLN A 30 14.43 -0.02 6.00
N THR A 31 14.48 0.10 4.67
CA THR A 31 15.72 0.36 3.94
C THR A 31 15.93 1.84 3.69
N ASN A 32 14.85 2.60 3.58
CA ASN A 32 14.88 4.05 3.44
C ASN A 32 13.75 4.71 4.23
N ARG A 33 13.89 6.00 4.48
CA ARG A 33 12.92 6.82 5.21
C ARG A 33 12.69 8.13 4.48
N GLY A 34 11.42 8.44 4.20
CA GLY A 34 10.97 9.64 3.54
C GLY A 34 10.29 9.37 2.21
N CYS A 35 9.54 10.37 1.73
CA CYS A 35 8.78 10.31 0.49
C CYS A 35 8.98 11.61 -0.29
N PRO A 36 9.36 11.59 -1.58
CA PRO A 36 9.61 12.80 -2.35
C PRO A 36 8.32 13.48 -2.85
N PHE A 37 7.16 12.88 -2.58
CA PHE A 37 5.87 13.39 -3.02
C PHE A 37 5.19 14.25 -1.95
N SER A 38 4.27 15.13 -2.39
CA SER A 38 3.55 16.08 -1.54
C SER A 38 2.04 15.84 -1.52
N CYS A 39 1.61 14.57 -1.55
CA CYS A 39 0.19 14.22 -1.54
C CYS A 39 -0.51 14.81 -0.31
N THR A 40 -1.57 15.59 -0.52
CA THR A 40 -2.22 16.40 0.52
C THR A 40 -2.94 15.58 1.59
N PHE A 41 -3.30 14.34 1.29
CA PHE A 41 -3.97 13.41 2.21
C PHE A 41 -3.00 12.58 3.06
N CYS A 42 -1.70 12.62 2.74
CA CYS A 42 -0.71 11.73 3.33
C CYS A 42 0.16 12.47 4.36
N THR A 43 0.44 11.83 5.49
CA THR A 43 1.34 12.40 6.51
C THR A 43 2.77 12.56 6.00
N GLU A 44 3.23 11.70 5.09
CA GLU A 44 4.52 11.82 4.44
C GLU A 44 4.56 12.87 3.32
N GLY A 45 3.42 13.41 2.91
CA GLY A 45 3.32 14.52 1.96
C GLY A 45 3.86 15.86 2.48
N GLN A 46 4.29 15.92 3.73
CA GLN A 46 4.83 17.12 4.37
C GLN A 46 6.32 17.31 4.07
N ASN A 47 6.76 18.56 4.03
CA ASN A 47 8.16 18.93 3.78
C ASN A 47 9.17 18.27 4.73
N PHE A 48 8.73 17.82 5.90
CA PHE A 48 9.58 17.10 6.85
C PHE A 48 10.10 15.78 6.26
N TRP A 49 9.30 15.10 5.43
CA TRP A 49 9.58 13.79 4.85
C TRP A 49 10.16 13.82 3.43
N ASN A 50 10.23 15.00 2.79
CA ASN A 50 10.58 15.12 1.37
C ASN A 50 12.02 14.72 1.01
N LYS A 51 12.89 14.51 2.00
CA LYS A 51 14.28 14.05 1.80
C LYS A 51 14.38 12.57 2.17
N VAL A 52 14.50 11.74 1.15
CA VAL A 52 14.69 10.30 1.36
C VAL A 52 16.11 10.05 1.91
N LYS A 53 16.18 9.35 3.03
CA LYS A 53 17.40 8.86 3.66
C LYS A 53 17.46 7.36 3.56
N ARG A 54 18.66 6.80 3.40
CA ARG A 54 18.86 5.37 3.19
C ARG A 54 19.78 4.78 4.22
N LYS A 55 19.56 3.51 4.55
CA LYS A 55 20.56 2.66 5.20
C LYS A 55 21.59 2.22 4.18
N LYS A 56 22.82 1.97 4.63
CA LYS A 56 23.84 1.34 3.78
C LYS A 56 23.42 -0.09 3.38
N PRO A 57 23.65 -0.49 2.12
CA PRO A 57 23.32 -1.85 1.66
C PRO A 57 23.91 -2.95 2.53
N GLU A 58 25.11 -2.75 3.07
CA GLU A 58 25.78 -3.73 3.93
C GLU A 58 25.03 -3.96 5.24
N LEU A 59 24.40 -2.91 5.80
CA LEU A 59 23.58 -3.04 7.01
C LEU A 59 22.27 -3.76 6.70
N VAL A 60 21.64 -3.39 5.57
CA VAL A 60 20.42 -4.05 5.09
C VAL A 60 20.68 -5.54 4.83
N ALA A 61 21.80 -5.87 4.19
CA ALA A 61 22.19 -7.26 3.93
C ALA A 61 22.35 -8.07 5.22
N LYS A 62 23.00 -7.49 6.25
CA LYS A 62 23.14 -8.15 7.55
C LYS A 62 21.79 -8.39 8.23
N GLU A 63 20.89 -7.39 8.21
CA GLU A 63 19.55 -7.54 8.79
C GLU A 63 18.73 -8.62 8.08
N ILE A 64 18.68 -8.60 6.73
CA ILE A 64 17.92 -9.59 5.95
C ILE A 64 18.49 -10.98 6.17
N ARG A 65 19.80 -11.15 6.13
CA ARG A 65 20.46 -12.43 6.37
C ARG A 65 20.15 -12.97 7.77
N TYR A 66 20.28 -12.15 8.81
CA TYR A 66 19.96 -12.51 10.17
C TYR A 66 18.53 -13.03 10.33
N ILE A 67 17.58 -12.31 9.74
CA ILE A 67 16.15 -12.71 9.73
C ILE A 67 15.99 -14.05 8.98
N SER A 68 16.59 -14.17 7.79
CA SER A 68 16.48 -15.39 6.96
C SER A 68 17.01 -16.62 7.68
N GLU A 69 18.19 -16.50 8.31
CA GLU A 69 18.80 -17.60 9.08
C GLU A 69 17.91 -18.06 10.24
N ILE A 70 17.28 -17.15 10.98
CA ILE A 70 16.40 -17.52 12.09
C ILE A 70 15.08 -18.10 11.57
N MET A 71 14.41 -17.42 10.66
CA MET A 71 13.08 -17.82 10.19
C MET A 71 13.05 -19.17 9.49
N THR A 72 14.12 -19.54 8.80
CA THR A 72 14.23 -20.86 8.14
C THR A 72 14.62 -22.01 9.07
N ASN A 73 15.22 -21.72 10.22
CA ASN A 73 15.58 -22.72 11.21
C ASN A 73 14.45 -23.06 12.21
N ILE A 74 13.31 -22.39 12.11
CA ILE A 74 12.15 -22.67 12.97
C ILE A 74 11.47 -23.94 12.49
N VAL A 75 11.41 -24.93 13.38
CA VAL A 75 10.71 -26.20 13.13
C VAL A 75 9.27 -26.07 13.60
N ASN A 76 8.38 -25.61 12.71
CA ASN A 76 6.95 -25.52 12.96
C ASN A 76 6.19 -25.57 11.62
N ASP A 77 5.03 -26.21 11.57
CA ASP A 77 4.22 -26.36 10.34
C ASP A 77 3.58 -25.05 9.83
N ASN A 78 3.53 -24.02 10.66
CA ASN A 78 2.86 -22.74 10.35
C ASN A 78 3.80 -21.53 10.46
N VAL A 79 5.04 -21.65 10.03
CA VAL A 79 6.01 -20.54 10.04
C VAL A 79 5.64 -19.54 8.93
N ARG A 80 5.60 -18.26 9.28
CA ARG A 80 5.48 -17.19 8.30
C ARG A 80 6.71 -17.13 7.42
N SER A 81 6.47 -17.01 6.12
CA SER A 81 7.53 -16.90 5.10
C SER A 81 7.60 -15.52 4.45
N ASP A 82 6.84 -14.55 4.99
CA ASP A 82 6.76 -13.19 4.48
C ASP A 82 7.64 -12.20 5.25
N LEU A 83 8.03 -11.13 4.54
CA LEU A 83 8.81 -10.01 5.05
C LEU A 83 8.07 -8.71 4.71
N LEU A 84 7.96 -7.78 5.66
CA LEU A 84 7.49 -6.42 5.38
C LEU A 84 8.68 -5.47 5.18
N ILE A 85 8.69 -4.78 4.04
CA ILE A 85 9.57 -3.63 3.81
C ILE A 85 8.74 -2.36 4.01
N ALA A 86 9.01 -1.63 5.08
CA ALA A 86 8.24 -0.44 5.49
C ALA A 86 8.67 0.84 4.76
N ASP A 87 9.08 0.72 3.50
CA ASP A 87 9.45 1.83 2.64
C ASP A 87 8.23 2.33 1.87
N SER A 88 8.11 3.64 1.65
CA SER A 88 6.91 4.24 1.06
C SER A 88 6.85 4.16 -0.47
N ASN A 89 7.95 3.87 -1.14
CA ASN A 89 8.05 3.85 -2.61
C ASN A 89 9.14 2.89 -3.09
N PHE A 90 9.14 1.66 -2.59
CA PHE A 90 10.17 0.66 -2.90
C PHE A 90 10.18 0.28 -4.39
N GLY A 91 11.34 0.00 -4.93
CA GLY A 91 11.56 -0.32 -6.35
C GLY A 91 11.65 0.92 -7.25
N MET A 92 11.33 2.13 -6.76
CA MET A 92 11.39 3.35 -7.55
C MET A 92 12.81 3.89 -7.68
N PHE A 93 13.65 3.68 -6.69
CA PHE A 93 15.01 4.22 -6.66
C PHE A 93 16.04 3.19 -7.14
N LYS A 94 17.20 3.66 -7.62
CA LYS A 94 18.27 2.78 -8.10
C LYS A 94 18.80 1.86 -7.02
N ASP A 95 18.92 2.37 -5.79
CA ASP A 95 19.46 1.62 -4.66
C ASP A 95 18.53 0.48 -4.22
N ASP A 96 17.22 0.57 -4.52
CA ASP A 96 16.27 -0.51 -4.21
C ASP A 96 16.59 -1.79 -4.99
N ILE A 97 17.21 -1.65 -6.18
CA ILE A 97 17.68 -2.80 -6.98
C ILE A 97 18.77 -3.59 -6.24
N GLU A 98 19.67 -2.90 -5.54
CA GLU A 98 20.70 -3.57 -4.72
C GLU A 98 20.06 -4.32 -3.54
N VAL A 99 19.03 -3.76 -2.92
CA VAL A 99 18.25 -4.45 -1.89
C VAL A 99 17.56 -5.70 -2.46
N CYS A 100 16.98 -5.61 -3.67
CA CYS A 100 16.40 -6.77 -4.34
C CYS A 100 17.41 -7.87 -4.63
N LYS A 101 18.63 -7.53 -5.04
CA LYS A 101 19.72 -8.51 -5.24
C LYS A 101 20.13 -9.19 -3.92
N ILE A 102 20.18 -8.42 -2.83
CA ILE A 102 20.45 -8.97 -1.49
C ILE A 102 19.35 -9.98 -1.13
N ILE A 103 18.08 -9.60 -1.29
CA ILE A 103 16.93 -10.50 -1.01
C ILE A 103 16.99 -11.74 -1.89
N ALA A 104 17.25 -11.60 -3.19
CA ALA A 104 17.35 -12.74 -4.12
C ALA A 104 18.43 -13.74 -3.71
N ASN A 105 19.59 -13.24 -3.25
CA ASN A 105 20.65 -14.08 -2.74
C ASN A 105 20.25 -14.85 -1.45
N GLU A 106 19.49 -14.23 -0.56
CA GLU A 106 18.99 -14.92 0.63
C GLU A 106 17.85 -15.91 0.29
N GLN A 107 17.01 -15.59 -0.71
CA GLN A 107 16.02 -16.54 -1.27
C GLN A 107 16.71 -17.79 -1.84
N GLU A 108 17.81 -17.62 -2.58
CA GLU A 108 18.58 -18.75 -3.13
C GLU A 108 19.18 -19.63 -2.02
N LYS A 109 19.69 -19.02 -0.96
CA LYS A 109 20.37 -19.74 0.14
C LYS A 109 19.42 -20.38 1.14
N PHE A 110 18.36 -19.67 1.51
CA PHE A 110 17.48 -19.99 2.62
C PHE A 110 16.02 -20.26 2.22
N GLY A 111 15.62 -19.96 0.96
CA GLY A 111 14.23 -20.03 0.55
C GLY A 111 13.35 -18.92 1.17
N TYR A 112 13.93 -17.90 1.80
CA TYR A 112 13.23 -16.84 2.51
C TYR A 112 13.70 -15.45 2.06
N PRO A 113 12.77 -14.44 1.96
CA PRO A 113 11.31 -14.55 2.09
C PRO A 113 10.64 -15.09 0.81
N THR A 114 9.52 -15.82 0.93
CA THR A 114 8.74 -16.26 -0.23
C THR A 114 7.72 -15.20 -0.67
N TYR A 115 7.42 -14.26 0.22
CA TYR A 115 6.50 -13.16 -0.05
C TYR A 115 7.00 -11.86 0.60
N ILE A 116 6.90 -10.74 -0.14
CA ILE A 116 7.33 -9.42 0.32
C ILE A 116 6.12 -8.48 0.32
N ASN A 117 5.73 -8.05 1.52
CA ASN A 117 4.78 -6.98 1.70
C ASN A 117 5.51 -5.65 1.58
N VAL A 118 5.12 -4.80 0.63
CA VAL A 118 5.76 -3.50 0.41
C VAL A 118 4.87 -2.54 -0.38
N ALA A 119 4.96 -1.25 -0.08
CA ALA A 119 4.38 -0.21 -0.91
C ALA A 119 5.36 0.12 -2.05
N THR A 120 5.04 -0.34 -3.28
CA THR A 120 5.90 -0.09 -4.44
C THR A 120 5.78 1.35 -4.95
N GLY A 121 6.83 1.81 -5.62
CA GLY A 121 6.90 3.17 -6.16
C GLY A 121 5.83 3.45 -7.21
N LYS A 122 5.32 4.68 -7.20
CA LYS A 122 4.24 5.15 -8.10
C LYS A 122 4.74 5.49 -9.51
N ASN A 123 6.01 5.79 -9.63
CA ASN A 123 6.69 6.17 -10.86
C ASN A 123 7.83 5.18 -11.15
N ARG A 124 8.43 5.28 -12.34
CA ARG A 124 9.53 4.40 -12.75
C ARG A 124 9.12 2.92 -12.78
N LYS A 125 8.00 2.61 -13.47
CA LYS A 125 7.43 1.28 -13.54
C LYS A 125 8.44 0.22 -14.02
N GLU A 126 9.32 0.55 -14.96
CA GLU A 126 10.34 -0.35 -15.50
C GLU A 126 11.27 -0.86 -14.38
N ARG A 127 11.66 0.03 -13.45
CA ARG A 127 12.50 -0.34 -12.31
C ARG A 127 11.73 -1.15 -11.27
N VAL A 128 10.46 -0.79 -11.03
CA VAL A 128 9.59 -1.57 -10.13
C VAL A 128 9.37 -2.98 -10.66
N LEU A 129 9.20 -3.14 -11.97
CA LEU A 129 9.12 -4.45 -12.64
C LEU A 129 10.46 -5.21 -12.56
N GLU A 130 11.60 -4.53 -12.77
CA GLU A 130 12.93 -5.10 -12.58
C GLU A 130 13.11 -5.62 -11.14
N ALA A 131 12.73 -4.81 -10.14
CA ALA A 131 12.76 -5.19 -8.73
C ALA A 131 11.92 -6.46 -8.47
N ALA A 132 10.68 -6.52 -9.00
CA ALA A 132 9.81 -7.68 -8.83
C ALA A 132 10.37 -8.95 -9.49
N LYS A 133 11.01 -8.82 -10.67
CA LYS A 133 11.68 -9.95 -11.33
C LYS A 133 12.86 -10.46 -10.51
N LEU A 134 13.69 -9.56 -9.98
CA LEU A 134 14.86 -9.94 -9.18
C LEU A 134 14.50 -10.76 -7.94
N VAL A 135 13.37 -10.45 -7.31
CA VAL A 135 12.90 -11.18 -6.12
C VAL A 135 11.93 -12.32 -6.48
N ASN A 136 12.04 -12.89 -7.69
CA ASN A 136 11.30 -14.07 -8.16
C ASN A 136 9.76 -13.92 -8.05
N GLY A 137 9.22 -12.72 -8.26
CA GLY A 137 7.78 -12.44 -8.17
C GLY A 137 7.23 -12.42 -6.72
N ALA A 138 8.07 -12.52 -5.71
CA ALA A 138 7.66 -12.48 -4.30
C ALA A 138 6.99 -11.14 -3.90
N MET A 139 7.18 -10.09 -4.68
CA MET A 139 6.66 -8.74 -4.43
C MET A 139 5.39 -8.48 -5.25
N LYS A 140 4.31 -8.02 -4.61
CA LYS A 140 3.14 -7.50 -5.32
C LYS A 140 3.46 -6.14 -5.96
N LEU A 141 2.92 -5.94 -7.16
CA LEU A 141 3.07 -4.68 -7.88
C LEU A 141 1.89 -3.75 -7.59
N ALA A 142 2.16 -2.63 -6.97
CA ALA A 142 1.16 -1.61 -6.71
C ALA A 142 0.97 -0.67 -7.91
N GLY A 143 -0.27 -0.59 -8.39
CA GLY A 143 -0.73 0.51 -9.24
C GLY A 143 -1.64 1.46 -8.47
N SER A 144 -1.23 1.89 -7.25
CA SER A 144 -2.06 2.70 -6.35
C SER A 144 -2.34 4.07 -6.94
N VAL A 145 -3.49 4.21 -7.59
CA VAL A 145 -3.85 5.44 -8.34
C VAL A 145 -4.54 6.49 -7.46
N GLN A 146 -5.27 6.08 -6.43
CA GLN A 146 -6.15 6.87 -5.59
C GLN A 146 -7.38 7.44 -6.33
N SER A 147 -7.20 7.95 -7.54
CA SER A 147 -8.16 8.35 -8.56
C SER A 147 -7.46 8.33 -9.93
N LEU A 148 -8.21 8.21 -11.02
CA LEU A 148 -7.73 8.39 -12.40
C LEU A 148 -8.20 9.73 -13.01
N ASP A 149 -9.01 10.49 -12.29
CA ASP A 149 -9.45 11.81 -12.74
C ASP A 149 -8.36 12.86 -12.49
N GLU A 150 -8.01 13.62 -13.54
CA GLU A 150 -6.92 14.60 -13.52
C GLU A 150 -7.17 15.76 -12.55
N ASP A 151 -8.42 16.25 -12.43
CA ASP A 151 -8.76 17.34 -11.52
C ASP A 151 -8.63 16.89 -10.06
N VAL A 152 -9.09 15.67 -9.75
CA VAL A 152 -8.90 15.05 -8.42
C VAL A 152 -7.43 14.93 -8.10
N LEU A 153 -6.62 14.38 -9.02
CA LEU A 153 -5.19 14.24 -8.85
C LEU A 153 -4.48 15.56 -8.62
N LYS A 154 -4.84 16.60 -9.38
CA LYS A 154 -4.33 17.97 -9.22
C LYS A 154 -4.67 18.55 -7.85
N ASN A 155 -5.91 18.35 -7.39
CA ASN A 155 -6.36 18.86 -6.08
C ASN A 155 -5.62 18.22 -4.91
N ILE A 156 -5.19 16.95 -5.05
CA ILE A 156 -4.43 16.24 -4.02
C ILE A 156 -2.92 16.28 -4.24
N LYS A 157 -2.43 17.08 -5.20
CA LYS A 157 -1.01 17.24 -5.55
C LYS A 157 -0.32 15.90 -5.86
N ARG A 158 -1.00 15.07 -6.64
CA ARG A 158 -0.52 13.75 -7.00
C ARG A 158 -0.35 13.60 -8.50
N ASN A 159 0.80 13.10 -8.93
CA ASN A 159 1.05 12.70 -10.30
C ASN A 159 1.05 11.17 -10.36
N ASN A 160 0.12 10.60 -11.08
CA ASN A 160 0.10 9.18 -11.41
C ASN A 160 0.83 8.92 -12.72
N ILE A 161 1.16 7.64 -12.97
CA ILE A 161 1.38 7.15 -14.33
C ILE A 161 0.05 7.26 -15.10
N SER A 162 0.11 7.38 -16.43
CA SER A 162 -1.10 7.47 -17.26
C SER A 162 -1.95 6.19 -17.19
N GLY A 163 -3.24 6.28 -17.57
CA GLY A 163 -4.12 5.11 -17.65
C GLY A 163 -3.54 4.00 -18.54
N GLU A 164 -2.95 4.35 -19.70
CA GLU A 164 -2.25 3.39 -20.58
C GLU A 164 -1.10 2.69 -19.86
N GLN A 165 -0.27 3.45 -19.14
CA GLN A 165 0.83 2.89 -18.36
C GLN A 165 0.36 1.98 -17.22
N ILE A 166 -0.85 2.20 -16.69
CA ILE A 166 -1.47 1.35 -15.68
C ILE A 166 -1.88 0.01 -16.29
N ILE A 167 -2.48 0.04 -17.47
CA ILE A 167 -2.85 -1.17 -18.23
C ILE A 167 -1.59 -1.97 -18.56
N ASP A 168 -0.56 -1.34 -19.11
CA ASP A 168 0.72 -1.96 -19.41
C ASP A 168 1.35 -2.62 -18.18
N LEU A 169 1.29 -1.94 -17.01
CA LEU A 169 1.81 -2.48 -15.75
C LEU A 169 1.10 -3.78 -15.37
N ALA A 170 -0.23 -3.83 -15.49
CA ALA A 170 -1.01 -5.02 -15.17
C ALA A 170 -0.68 -6.19 -16.13
N LEU A 171 -0.55 -5.90 -17.44
CA LEU A 171 -0.18 -6.89 -18.46
C LEU A 171 1.25 -7.42 -18.25
N ASP A 172 2.21 -6.54 -17.98
CA ASP A 172 3.59 -6.95 -17.75
C ASP A 172 3.76 -7.74 -16.44
N ALA A 173 3.02 -7.38 -15.38
CA ALA A 173 2.96 -8.14 -14.16
C ALA A 173 2.44 -9.57 -14.36
N SER A 174 1.38 -9.72 -15.15
CA SER A 174 0.80 -11.03 -15.49
C SER A 174 1.82 -11.93 -16.20
N LYS A 175 2.64 -11.39 -17.10
CA LYS A 175 3.69 -12.15 -17.83
C LYS A 175 4.76 -12.74 -16.90
N ILE A 176 5.03 -12.08 -15.76
CA ILE A 176 6.03 -12.53 -14.78
C ILE A 176 5.39 -13.25 -13.58
N GLY A 177 4.08 -13.53 -13.65
CA GLY A 177 3.35 -14.19 -12.57
C GLY A 177 3.20 -13.35 -11.28
N ALA A 178 3.48 -12.05 -11.34
CA ALA A 178 3.33 -11.17 -10.19
C ALA A 178 1.88 -10.68 -10.05
N ASN A 179 1.38 -10.69 -8.83
CA ASN A 179 0.06 -10.13 -8.52
C ASN A 179 0.10 -8.61 -8.53
N THR A 180 -0.98 -8.01 -9.03
CA THR A 180 -1.18 -6.56 -9.04
C THR A 180 -2.27 -6.13 -8.07
N TYR A 181 -2.09 -4.97 -7.47
CA TYR A 181 -3.18 -4.34 -6.73
C TYR A 181 -3.22 -2.83 -7.01
N SER A 182 -4.42 -2.26 -6.91
CA SER A 182 -4.61 -0.82 -6.94
C SER A 182 -5.36 -0.35 -5.71
N GLU A 183 -5.15 0.91 -5.37
CA GLU A 183 -5.83 1.58 -4.26
C GLU A 183 -6.55 2.80 -4.78
N VAL A 184 -7.81 2.96 -4.36
CA VAL A 184 -8.68 4.09 -4.71
C VAL A 184 -9.19 4.72 -3.41
N ILE A 185 -9.17 6.04 -3.32
CA ILE A 185 -9.70 6.78 -2.17
C ILE A 185 -10.97 7.52 -2.58
N LEU A 186 -12.09 7.17 -1.97
CA LEU A 186 -13.39 7.82 -2.17
C LEU A 186 -13.46 9.15 -1.43
N ALA A 187 -14.12 10.12 -2.02
CA ALA A 187 -14.40 11.46 -1.50
C ALA A 187 -13.19 12.40 -1.44
N LEU A 188 -12.19 12.18 -2.28
CA LEU A 188 -11.11 13.15 -2.49
C LEU A 188 -11.68 14.50 -3.02
N PRO A 189 -11.00 15.62 -2.77
CA PRO A 189 -11.41 16.93 -3.32
C PRO A 189 -11.59 16.93 -4.83
N GLY A 190 -12.81 17.24 -5.29
CA GLY A 190 -13.16 17.22 -6.71
C GLY A 190 -13.69 15.87 -7.22
N ASP A 191 -13.75 14.85 -6.37
CA ASP A 191 -14.34 13.55 -6.70
C ASP A 191 -15.87 13.67 -6.85
N SER A 192 -16.47 12.82 -7.71
CA SER A 192 -17.90 12.69 -7.90
C SER A 192 -18.29 11.22 -8.06
N LEU A 193 -19.59 10.93 -8.10
CA LEU A 193 -20.10 9.59 -8.37
C LEU A 193 -19.53 9.03 -9.68
N GLU A 194 -19.61 9.82 -10.75
CA GLU A 194 -19.17 9.43 -12.09
C GLU A 194 -17.66 9.20 -12.15
N LYS A 195 -16.87 10.12 -11.59
CA LYS A 195 -15.40 10.02 -11.56
C LYS A 195 -14.92 8.81 -10.78
N HIS A 196 -15.56 8.54 -9.63
CA HIS A 196 -15.25 7.37 -8.82
C HIS A 196 -15.59 6.05 -9.54
N PHE A 197 -16.75 5.97 -10.17
CA PHE A 197 -17.18 4.80 -10.95
C PHE A 197 -16.27 4.59 -12.15
N ASP A 198 -15.91 5.65 -12.88
CA ASP A 198 -15.00 5.58 -14.01
C ASP A 198 -13.62 5.10 -13.61
N THR A 199 -13.09 5.57 -12.48
CA THR A 199 -11.82 5.06 -11.91
C THR A 199 -11.90 3.55 -11.63
N LEU A 200 -12.97 3.07 -11.00
CA LEU A 200 -13.14 1.65 -10.72
C LEU A 200 -13.29 0.84 -12.01
N LYS A 201 -14.06 1.32 -12.97
CA LYS A 201 -14.25 0.68 -14.28
C LYS A 201 -12.93 0.47 -14.98
N GLN A 202 -12.13 1.52 -15.12
CA GLN A 202 -10.82 1.44 -15.78
C GLN A 202 -9.89 0.42 -15.11
N LEU A 203 -9.89 0.33 -13.77
CA LEU A 203 -9.08 -0.64 -13.04
C LEU A 203 -9.58 -2.10 -13.23
N VAL A 204 -10.90 -2.31 -13.28
CA VAL A 204 -11.50 -3.61 -13.57
C VAL A 204 -11.14 -4.05 -14.99
N GLU A 205 -11.27 -3.15 -15.98
CA GLU A 205 -10.94 -3.40 -17.37
C GLU A 205 -9.44 -3.63 -17.59
N ALA A 206 -8.58 -2.95 -16.82
CA ALA A 206 -7.13 -3.21 -16.80
C ALA A 206 -6.76 -4.53 -16.10
N SER A 207 -7.72 -5.29 -15.58
CA SER A 207 -7.52 -6.62 -14.99
C SER A 207 -6.56 -6.65 -13.79
N PHE A 208 -6.60 -5.64 -12.92
CA PHE A 208 -5.91 -5.72 -11.63
C PHE A 208 -6.43 -6.90 -10.82
N ASN A 209 -5.53 -7.62 -10.12
CA ASN A 209 -5.94 -8.77 -9.31
C ASN A 209 -6.79 -8.34 -8.10
N THR A 210 -6.46 -7.18 -7.50
CA THR A 210 -7.17 -6.65 -6.33
C THR A 210 -7.32 -5.14 -6.45
N ILE A 211 -8.52 -4.61 -6.19
CA ILE A 211 -8.82 -3.18 -6.11
C ILE A 211 -9.28 -2.87 -4.70
N SER A 212 -8.40 -2.26 -3.92
CA SER A 212 -8.70 -1.83 -2.55
C SER A 212 -9.30 -0.44 -2.55
N THR A 213 -10.50 -0.30 -1.98
CA THR A 213 -11.21 0.97 -1.92
C THR A 213 -11.23 1.50 -0.49
N TYR A 214 -10.66 2.68 -0.31
CA TYR A 214 -10.59 3.37 0.97
C TYR A 214 -11.54 4.56 1.00
N GLN A 215 -11.93 4.97 2.18
CA GLN A 215 -12.61 6.24 2.42
C GLN A 215 -11.54 7.27 2.79
N LEU A 216 -11.71 8.51 2.35
CA LEU A 216 -10.77 9.57 2.72
C LEU A 216 -10.78 9.77 4.23
N MET A 217 -9.73 9.31 4.89
CA MET A 217 -9.44 9.63 6.29
C MET A 217 -8.81 11.02 6.37
N ILE A 218 -9.31 11.85 7.27
CA ILE A 218 -8.77 13.17 7.53
C ILE A 218 -7.73 13.04 8.64
N LEU A 219 -6.49 12.80 8.22
CA LEU A 219 -5.39 12.56 9.14
C LEU A 219 -4.89 13.88 9.75
N PRO A 220 -4.71 13.95 11.06
CA PRO A 220 -4.12 15.11 11.72
C PRO A 220 -2.74 15.46 11.14
N GLY A 221 -2.49 16.75 10.95
CA GLY A 221 -1.21 17.25 10.45
C GLY A 221 -1.04 17.17 8.93
N THR A 222 -1.98 16.57 8.18
CA THR A 222 -1.98 16.61 6.70
C THR A 222 -2.56 17.93 6.18
N GLU A 223 -2.29 18.27 4.91
CA GLU A 223 -2.87 19.46 4.28
C GLU A 223 -4.40 19.34 4.18
N LEU A 224 -4.94 18.15 3.92
CA LEU A 224 -6.39 17.92 3.93
C LEU A 224 -7.01 18.03 5.33
N GLY A 225 -6.24 17.83 6.38
CA GLY A 225 -6.67 18.01 7.76
C GLY A 225 -6.81 19.47 8.20
N LEU A 226 -6.29 20.44 7.42
CA LEU A 226 -6.38 21.86 7.76
C LEU A 226 -7.81 22.38 7.57
N ASP A 227 -8.29 23.20 8.53
CA ASP A 227 -9.61 23.83 8.47
C ASP A 227 -9.81 24.70 7.22
N SER A 228 -8.74 25.34 6.73
CA SER A 228 -8.76 26.11 5.49
C SER A 228 -9.07 25.24 4.28
N THR A 229 -8.51 24.04 4.23
CA THR A 229 -8.73 23.06 3.15
C THR A 229 -10.11 22.44 3.25
N LYS A 230 -10.56 22.06 4.46
CA LYS A 230 -11.92 21.57 4.70
C LYS A 230 -12.96 22.59 4.22
N ARG A 231 -12.80 23.88 4.56
CA ARG A 231 -13.67 24.95 4.10
C ARG A 231 -13.62 25.17 2.58
N LYS A 232 -12.42 25.16 1.98
CA LYS A 232 -12.23 25.32 0.53
C LYS A 232 -13.06 24.33 -0.30
N TYR A 233 -13.11 23.09 0.15
CA TYR A 233 -13.78 21.99 -0.55
C TYR A 233 -15.16 21.66 0.03
N ASN A 234 -15.67 22.43 1.01
CA ASN A 234 -16.91 22.16 1.74
C ASN A 234 -16.96 20.70 2.25
N MET A 235 -15.86 20.22 2.80
CA MET A 235 -15.75 18.84 3.27
C MET A 235 -16.64 18.62 4.50
N VAL A 236 -17.51 17.63 4.41
CA VAL A 236 -18.35 17.16 5.52
C VAL A 236 -17.75 15.86 6.03
N SER A 237 -17.47 15.80 7.32
CA SER A 237 -16.89 14.60 7.93
C SER A 237 -17.81 13.96 8.95
N LYS A 238 -17.55 12.68 9.22
CA LYS A 238 -18.14 11.89 10.31
C LYS A 238 -17.04 11.09 11.00
N TYR A 239 -17.31 10.69 12.23
CA TYR A 239 -16.41 9.86 13.03
C TYR A 239 -16.90 8.43 13.08
N ARG A 240 -15.97 7.49 13.08
CA ARG A 240 -16.26 6.07 13.30
C ARG A 240 -15.15 5.44 14.14
N VAL A 241 -15.49 4.32 14.79
CA VAL A 241 -14.46 3.47 15.42
C VAL A 241 -13.62 2.83 14.31
N GLN A 242 -12.32 2.92 14.44
CA GLN A 242 -11.38 2.31 13.50
C GLN A 242 -11.51 0.78 13.57
N PRO A 243 -11.67 0.09 12.43
CA PRO A 243 -11.82 -1.37 12.41
C PRO A 243 -10.66 -2.08 13.13
N ARG A 244 -10.99 -3.03 14.00
CA ARG A 244 -10.04 -3.82 14.81
C ARG A 244 -9.21 -3.04 15.83
N CYS A 245 -9.54 -1.78 16.09
CA CYS A 245 -8.84 -0.91 17.02
C CYS A 245 -9.71 -0.56 18.22
N PHE A 246 -10.34 -1.55 18.83
CA PHE A 246 -11.09 -1.42 20.08
C PHE A 246 -10.97 -2.70 20.89
N GLY A 247 -11.02 -2.56 22.20
CA GLY A 247 -10.89 -3.68 23.12
C GLY A 247 -10.77 -3.24 24.56
N ILE A 248 -10.64 -4.21 25.45
CA ILE A 248 -10.28 -4.01 26.85
C ILE A 248 -8.81 -4.39 26.99
N PHE A 249 -8.02 -3.49 27.54
CA PHE A 249 -6.59 -3.64 27.71
C PHE A 249 -6.21 -3.46 29.17
N ASP A 250 -5.38 -4.34 29.69
CA ASP A 250 -4.79 -4.19 31.02
C ASP A 250 -3.51 -3.36 30.91
N ILE A 251 -3.57 -2.14 31.43
CA ILE A 251 -2.48 -1.17 31.37
C ILE A 251 -2.05 -0.86 32.81
N PHE A 252 -0.82 -1.25 33.16
CA PHE A 252 -0.26 -1.06 34.50
C PHE A 252 -1.13 -1.61 35.65
N GLY A 253 -1.87 -2.71 35.41
CA GLY A 253 -2.76 -3.32 36.39
C GLY A 253 -4.17 -2.75 36.46
N GLU A 254 -4.49 -1.80 35.59
CA GLU A 254 -5.85 -1.25 35.42
C GLU A 254 -6.44 -1.69 34.09
N SER A 255 -7.69 -2.18 34.12
CA SER A 255 -8.41 -2.59 32.91
C SER A 255 -9.09 -1.37 32.29
N SER A 256 -8.71 -1.04 31.06
CA SER A 256 -9.23 0.12 30.32
C SER A 256 -9.88 -0.29 29.01
N ALA A 257 -11.10 0.19 28.76
CA ALA A 257 -11.77 0.06 27.47
C ALA A 257 -11.30 1.18 26.55
N ILE A 258 -10.70 0.79 25.41
CA ILE A 258 -10.14 1.74 24.43
C ILE A 258 -10.79 1.53 23.09
N ALA A 259 -11.17 2.61 22.41
CA ALA A 259 -11.64 2.61 21.03
C ALA A 259 -10.93 3.74 20.27
N GLU A 260 -10.17 3.38 19.24
CA GLU A 260 -9.58 4.34 18.31
C GLU A 260 -10.66 4.90 17.39
N ILE A 261 -10.65 6.21 17.20
CA ILE A 261 -11.64 6.93 16.39
C ILE A 261 -10.93 7.60 15.22
N GLU A 262 -11.50 7.45 14.03
CA GLU A 262 -11.03 8.14 12.83
C GLU A 262 -12.08 9.08 12.25
N GLU A 263 -11.64 10.24 11.73
CA GLU A 263 -12.44 11.20 10.99
C GLU A 263 -12.41 10.83 9.51
N ILE A 264 -13.58 10.65 8.88
CA ILE A 264 -13.72 10.34 7.46
C ILE A 264 -14.53 11.41 6.74
N CYS A 265 -14.12 11.78 5.51
CA CYS A 265 -14.88 12.64 4.64
C CYS A 265 -16.04 11.85 4.01
N VAL A 266 -17.26 12.35 4.10
CA VAL A 266 -18.47 11.68 3.59
C VAL A 266 -19.22 12.53 2.56
N ALA A 267 -18.84 13.78 2.37
CA ALA A 267 -19.33 14.66 1.30
C ALA A 267 -18.34 15.80 1.07
N ASN A 268 -18.38 16.41 -0.10
CA ASN A 268 -17.65 17.61 -0.44
C ASN A 268 -18.44 18.44 -1.48
N ASN A 269 -17.85 19.50 -2.03
CA ASN A 269 -18.53 20.38 -2.99
C ASN A 269 -18.92 19.72 -4.33
N THR A 270 -18.41 18.53 -4.65
CA THR A 270 -18.67 17.78 -5.89
C THR A 270 -19.29 16.41 -5.65
N LEU A 271 -19.32 15.93 -4.40
CA LEU A 271 -19.85 14.63 -4.01
C LEU A 271 -20.85 14.80 -2.86
N SER A 272 -22.14 14.55 -3.13
CA SER A 272 -23.18 14.56 -2.08
C SER A 272 -23.03 13.33 -1.15
N TYR A 273 -23.60 13.42 0.05
CA TYR A 273 -23.65 12.26 0.96
C TYR A 273 -24.41 11.07 0.35
N LYS A 274 -25.45 11.32 -0.45
CA LYS A 274 -26.18 10.28 -1.17
C LYS A 274 -25.30 9.58 -2.19
N ASP A 275 -24.52 10.33 -2.95
CA ASP A 275 -23.62 9.79 -3.95
C ASP A 275 -22.43 9.07 -3.30
N TYR A 276 -21.93 9.60 -2.18
CA TYR A 276 -20.96 8.87 -1.35
C TYR A 276 -21.49 7.48 -0.95
N LEU A 277 -22.74 7.34 -0.52
CA LEU A 277 -23.34 6.05 -0.20
C LEU A 277 -23.48 5.15 -1.43
N ASN A 278 -23.78 5.71 -2.61
CA ASN A 278 -23.80 4.95 -3.86
C ASN A 278 -22.39 4.46 -4.24
N CYS A 279 -21.37 5.29 -4.09
CA CYS A 279 -19.97 4.87 -4.27
C CYS A 279 -19.59 3.76 -3.29
N ARG A 280 -20.03 3.85 -2.03
CA ARG A 280 -19.79 2.79 -1.03
C ARG A 280 -20.43 1.45 -1.42
N LYS A 281 -21.64 1.48 -2.01
CA LYS A 281 -22.29 0.26 -2.55
C LYS A 281 -21.46 -0.33 -3.70
N MET A 282 -20.98 0.49 -4.63
CA MET A 282 -20.13 0.02 -5.73
C MET A 282 -18.80 -0.55 -5.21
N ASN A 283 -18.17 0.11 -4.24
CA ASN A 283 -16.96 -0.41 -3.60
C ASN A 283 -17.19 -1.80 -2.98
N PHE A 284 -18.35 -2.01 -2.35
CA PHE A 284 -18.73 -3.31 -1.82
C PHE A 284 -18.94 -4.35 -2.91
N ILE A 285 -19.57 -3.98 -4.04
CA ILE A 285 -19.77 -4.86 -5.20
C ILE A 285 -18.40 -5.28 -5.77
N VAL A 286 -17.49 -4.34 -6.01
CA VAL A 286 -16.14 -4.63 -6.51
C VAL A 286 -15.40 -5.55 -5.53
N ASN A 287 -15.51 -5.30 -4.23
CA ASN A 287 -14.84 -6.14 -3.23
C ASN A 287 -15.39 -7.57 -3.22
N LEU A 288 -16.72 -7.75 -3.32
CA LEU A 288 -17.38 -9.04 -3.25
C LEU A 288 -17.26 -9.84 -4.55
N PHE A 289 -17.50 -9.21 -5.71
CA PHE A 289 -17.62 -9.92 -6.99
C PHE A 289 -16.35 -9.89 -7.83
N TYR A 290 -15.47 -8.91 -7.62
CA TYR A 290 -14.24 -8.78 -8.40
C TYR A 290 -13.00 -9.28 -7.65
N ASN A 291 -12.80 -8.83 -6.41
CA ASN A 291 -11.65 -9.23 -5.59
C ASN A 291 -11.75 -10.72 -5.18
N ASP A 292 -10.69 -11.24 -4.58
CA ASP A 292 -10.59 -12.58 -3.97
C ASP A 292 -10.82 -13.76 -4.93
N GLY A 293 -11.06 -13.51 -6.21
CA GLY A 293 -11.15 -14.53 -7.25
C GLY A 293 -12.35 -15.48 -7.15
N ILE A 294 -13.35 -15.20 -6.30
CA ILE A 294 -14.55 -16.05 -6.12
C ILE A 294 -15.26 -16.32 -7.46
N PHE A 295 -15.34 -15.30 -8.31
CA PHE A 295 -15.97 -15.39 -9.64
C PHE A 295 -14.94 -15.45 -10.78
N SER A 296 -13.73 -15.96 -10.55
CA SER A 296 -12.64 -15.99 -11.55
C SER A 296 -13.03 -16.74 -12.82
N GLU A 297 -13.74 -17.88 -12.71
CA GLU A 297 -14.15 -18.66 -13.87
C GLU A 297 -15.25 -17.96 -14.68
N LEU A 298 -16.18 -17.28 -14.02
CA LEU A 298 -17.18 -16.44 -14.70
C LEU A 298 -16.49 -15.30 -15.45
N ARG A 299 -15.53 -14.62 -14.83
CA ARG A 299 -14.75 -13.53 -15.47
C ARG A 299 -13.99 -14.03 -16.71
N LYS A 300 -13.39 -15.21 -16.65
CA LYS A 300 -12.74 -15.84 -17.82
C LYS A 300 -13.74 -16.10 -18.94
N LEU A 301 -14.94 -16.60 -18.61
CA LEU A 301 -16.00 -16.82 -19.60
C LEU A 301 -16.46 -15.51 -20.24
N LEU A 302 -16.70 -14.44 -19.44
CA LEU A 302 -17.06 -13.12 -19.95
C LEU A 302 -15.98 -12.57 -20.90
N ALA A 303 -14.70 -12.72 -20.53
CA ALA A 303 -13.58 -12.31 -21.39
C ALA A 303 -13.55 -13.06 -22.73
N ILE A 304 -13.82 -14.38 -22.75
CA ILE A 304 -13.92 -15.17 -23.98
C ILE A 304 -15.09 -14.68 -24.86
N LEU A 305 -16.18 -14.26 -24.25
CA LEU A 305 -17.36 -13.74 -24.93
C LEU A 305 -17.24 -12.26 -25.33
N ASN A 306 -16.11 -11.60 -25.03
CA ASN A 306 -15.90 -10.15 -25.19
C ASN A 306 -16.96 -9.30 -24.46
N ILE A 307 -17.42 -9.77 -23.31
CA ILE A 307 -18.33 -9.04 -22.43
C ILE A 307 -17.51 -8.39 -21.33
N SER A 308 -17.70 -7.08 -21.10
CA SER A 308 -17.04 -6.38 -20.00
C SER A 308 -17.49 -6.96 -18.66
N CYS A 309 -16.54 -7.18 -17.77
CA CYS A 309 -16.83 -7.59 -16.39
C CYS A 309 -17.50 -6.44 -15.59
N TRP A 310 -17.46 -5.23 -16.10
CA TRP A 310 -18.08 -4.07 -15.48
C TRP A 310 -19.59 -3.97 -15.77
N ASP A 311 -20.02 -4.38 -16.96
CA ASP A 311 -21.43 -4.34 -17.40
C ASP A 311 -22.26 -5.47 -16.77
#